data_6edaafecddac00f214c6bccb651d4bc5
#
_entry.id   6edaafecddac00f214c6bccb651d4bc5
#
_cell.length_a   1.000
_cell.length_b   1.000
_cell.length_c   1.000
_cell.angle_alpha   90.00
_cell.angle_beta   90.00
_cell.angle_gamma   90.00
#
_symmetry.space_group_name_H-M   'P 1'
#
loop_
_entity.id
_entity.type
_entity.pdbx_description
1 polymer ?
#
loop_
_entity_poly.entity_id
_entity_poly.type
_entity_poly.pdbx_seq_one_letter_code
_entity_poly.pdbx_strand_id
1 'polypeptide(L)'
;SYTGTVGAIDLTLSDLMGNYGIGISLGISGKIEDSNLFLSFMNLKHRADYGIGAYNFYDETLYRRYRIGQDDYFRLRERELGMLFIYRYPFSRFTRLEFDSQLYYVKQEWDYLAPEDVPTENWQMDISKETDTVIAPGLAFVFDNALFGSTGPMVGWRYYYLIRKSFAKNELNYFTNYLDLRCYNFFEKRYSLAFRLNAGISTGESPQRFTLDGLYGVRALNEDIDGERMILGSAEL
;
A
#
# COMPACT_ATOMS: atom_id res chain seq x y z
N SER A 1 22.17 -2.60 -19.60
CA SER A 1 22.62 -1.43 -18.81
C SER A 1 21.43 -0.47 -18.67
N TYR A 2 20.91 -0.33 -17.47
CA TYR A 2 19.92 0.69 -17.17
C TYR A 2 20.59 2.08 -17.25
N THR A 3 20.26 2.84 -18.28
CA THR A 3 20.64 4.24 -18.43
C THR A 3 19.41 5.09 -18.10
N GLY A 4 18.99 5.12 -16.85
CA GLY A 4 17.87 5.91 -16.41
C GLY A 4 18.26 6.86 -15.28
N THR A 5 17.60 8.02 -15.21
CA THR A 5 17.71 8.93 -14.08
C THR A 5 16.82 8.40 -12.96
N VAL A 6 17.38 8.27 -11.76
CA VAL A 6 16.62 7.92 -10.55
C VAL A 6 16.67 9.12 -9.62
N GLY A 7 15.50 9.56 -9.16
CA GLY A 7 15.39 10.67 -8.21
C GLY A 7 14.02 10.74 -7.60
N ALA A 8 13.94 11.29 -6.39
CA ALA A 8 12.68 11.57 -5.71
C ALA A 8 12.71 12.99 -5.12
N ILE A 9 11.58 13.65 -5.16
CA ILE A 9 11.35 14.97 -4.56
C ILE A 9 10.07 14.85 -3.73
N ASP A 10 10.19 15.14 -2.43
CA ASP A 10 9.06 15.23 -1.53
C ASP A 10 9.01 16.64 -0.96
N LEU A 11 7.89 17.33 -1.18
CA LEU A 11 7.63 18.67 -0.68
C LEU A 11 6.36 18.65 0.17
N THR A 12 6.48 19.11 1.41
CA THR A 12 5.33 19.31 2.29
C THR A 12 5.27 20.77 2.71
N LEU A 13 4.13 21.39 2.47
CA LEU A 13 3.82 22.77 2.84
C LEU A 13 2.69 22.75 3.86
N SER A 14 2.79 23.58 4.89
CA SER A 14 1.69 23.81 5.84
C SER A 14 1.60 25.28 6.21
N ASP A 15 0.40 25.71 6.64
CA ASP A 15 0.26 27.04 7.26
C ASP A 15 0.91 27.04 8.67
N LEU A 16 1.15 28.23 9.22
CA LEU A 16 1.79 28.39 10.54
C LEU A 16 1.02 27.73 11.67
N MET A 17 -0.28 27.56 11.53
CA MET A 17 -1.16 26.96 12.53
C MET A 17 -1.33 25.44 12.34
N GLY A 18 -0.81 24.88 11.25
CA GLY A 18 -0.98 23.47 10.92
C GLY A 18 -2.40 23.07 10.52
N ASN A 19 -3.23 24.04 10.13
CA ASN A 19 -4.63 23.80 9.76
C ASN A 19 -4.77 23.21 8.34
N TYR A 20 -3.82 23.51 7.48
CA TYR A 20 -3.81 23.08 6.08
C TYR A 20 -2.46 22.47 5.72
N GLY A 21 -2.50 21.39 4.96
CA GLY A 21 -1.31 20.74 4.44
C GLY A 21 -1.42 20.48 2.94
N ILE A 22 -0.34 20.72 2.21
CA ILE A 22 -0.18 20.35 0.82
C ILE A 22 1.04 19.45 0.71
N GLY A 23 0.87 18.28 0.10
CA GLY A 23 1.95 17.35 -0.20
C GLY A 23 2.13 17.20 -1.70
N ILE A 24 3.38 17.18 -2.14
CA ILE A 24 3.78 16.90 -3.52
C ILE A 24 4.91 15.87 -3.43
N SER A 25 4.73 14.72 -4.05
CA SER A 25 5.76 13.70 -4.19
C SER A 25 5.94 13.36 -5.66
N LEU A 26 7.18 13.42 -6.13
CA LEU A 26 7.58 13.09 -7.50
C LEU A 26 8.72 12.07 -7.43
N GLY A 27 8.50 10.88 -7.99
CA GLY A 27 9.50 9.85 -8.15
C GLY A 27 9.81 9.63 -9.63
N ILE A 28 11.07 9.66 -10.01
CA ILE A 28 11.52 9.39 -11.38
C ILE A 28 12.37 8.14 -11.34
N SER A 29 11.99 7.13 -12.13
CA SER A 29 12.76 5.90 -12.29
C SER A 29 12.82 5.57 -13.78
N GLY A 30 13.97 5.88 -14.41
CA GLY A 30 14.18 5.66 -15.82
C GLY A 30 13.67 6.78 -16.71
N LYS A 31 12.53 6.60 -17.38
CA LYS A 31 11.95 7.60 -18.29
C LYS A 31 10.99 8.53 -17.55
N ILE A 32 10.88 9.78 -18.02
CA ILE A 32 9.92 10.75 -17.45
C ILE A 32 8.47 10.25 -17.59
N GLU A 33 8.18 9.48 -18.63
CA GLU A 33 6.86 8.87 -18.85
C GLU A 33 6.47 7.89 -17.76
N ASP A 34 7.46 7.27 -17.08
CA ASP A 34 7.31 6.27 -16.04
C ASP A 34 7.50 6.88 -14.63
N SER A 35 7.29 8.20 -14.52
CA SER A 35 7.39 8.90 -13.24
C SER A 35 6.12 8.72 -12.39
N ASN A 36 6.35 8.64 -11.08
CA ASN A 36 5.30 8.60 -10.08
C ASN A 36 5.03 10.00 -9.54
N LEU A 37 3.79 10.43 -9.56
CA LEU A 37 3.37 11.72 -9.04
C LEU A 37 2.25 11.52 -8.03
N PHE A 38 2.37 12.17 -6.87
CA PHE A 38 1.30 12.25 -5.88
C PHE A 38 1.14 13.69 -5.42
N LEU A 39 -0.07 14.20 -5.50
CA LEU A 39 -0.47 15.51 -5.01
C LEU A 39 -1.53 15.33 -3.93
N SER A 40 -1.43 16.04 -2.82
CA SER A 40 -2.42 15.97 -1.75
C SER A 40 -2.68 17.33 -1.11
N PHE A 41 -3.91 17.48 -0.64
CA PHE A 41 -4.35 18.58 0.21
C PHE A 41 -5.10 18.02 1.40
N MET A 42 -4.77 18.52 2.60
CA MET A 42 -5.42 18.18 3.86
C MET A 42 -5.94 19.43 4.55
N ASN A 43 -7.16 19.36 5.07
CA ASN A 43 -7.75 20.37 5.96
C ASN A 43 -7.92 19.77 7.35
N LEU A 44 -7.18 20.30 8.31
CA LEU A 44 -7.12 19.86 9.71
C LEU A 44 -7.69 20.91 10.66
N LYS A 45 -8.32 21.97 10.13
CA LYS A 45 -8.79 23.13 10.89
C LYS A 45 -9.97 22.82 11.83
N HIS A 46 -10.77 21.85 11.46
CA HIS A 46 -12.02 21.54 12.17
C HIS A 46 -11.88 20.25 12.98
N ARG A 47 -12.92 19.90 13.72
CA ARG A 47 -12.96 18.64 14.46
C ARG A 47 -12.80 17.41 13.54
N ALA A 48 -13.37 17.48 12.37
CA ALA A 48 -13.19 16.45 11.35
C ALA A 48 -12.10 16.88 10.35
N ASP A 49 -11.16 16.00 10.12
CA ASP A 49 -10.12 16.16 9.10
C ASP A 49 -10.64 15.62 7.76
N TYR A 50 -10.33 16.32 6.68
CA TYR A 50 -10.57 15.78 5.35
C TYR A 50 -9.44 16.13 4.39
N GLY A 51 -9.25 15.28 3.42
CA GLY A 51 -8.21 15.46 2.41
C GLY A 51 -8.62 14.88 1.07
N ILE A 52 -7.98 15.43 0.06
CA ILE A 52 -8.05 14.93 -1.32
C ILE A 52 -6.65 14.73 -1.85
N GLY A 53 -6.48 13.75 -2.72
CA GLY A 53 -5.23 13.52 -3.43
C GLY A 53 -5.50 13.14 -4.87
N ALA A 54 -4.49 13.35 -5.71
CA ALA A 54 -4.47 12.85 -7.08
C ALA A 54 -3.09 12.23 -7.34
N TYR A 55 -3.07 11.12 -8.07
CA TYR A 55 -1.83 10.42 -8.30
C TYR A 55 -1.78 9.80 -9.70
N ASN A 56 -0.56 9.62 -10.16
CA ASN A 56 -0.20 8.79 -11.30
C ASN A 56 0.94 7.90 -10.85
N PHE A 57 0.71 6.60 -10.76
CA PHE A 57 1.71 5.61 -10.38
C PHE A 57 2.01 4.70 -11.57
N TYR A 58 3.27 4.39 -11.71
CA TYR A 58 3.78 3.42 -12.66
C TYR A 58 4.62 2.41 -11.90
N ASP A 59 4.36 1.14 -12.15
CA ASP A 59 5.14 0.03 -11.63
C ASP A 59 5.48 -0.96 -12.72
N GLU A 60 6.65 -1.57 -12.61
CA GLU A 60 7.13 -2.61 -13.50
C GLU A 60 7.64 -3.77 -12.67
N THR A 61 6.97 -4.92 -12.79
CA THR A 61 7.31 -6.13 -12.05
C THR A 61 7.68 -7.25 -13.00
N LEU A 62 8.82 -7.91 -12.73
CA LEU A 62 9.28 -9.08 -13.45
C LEU A 62 8.84 -10.35 -12.74
N TYR A 63 8.12 -11.21 -13.45
CA TYR A 63 7.68 -12.52 -12.97
C TYR A 63 8.49 -13.62 -13.65
N ARG A 64 8.96 -14.58 -12.87
CA ARG A 64 9.61 -15.80 -13.35
C ARG A 64 8.67 -16.98 -13.13
N ARG A 65 8.36 -17.70 -14.21
CA ARG A 65 7.59 -18.94 -14.14
C ARG A 65 8.53 -20.11 -14.49
N TYR A 66 8.71 -21.02 -13.53
CA TYR A 66 9.48 -22.22 -13.77
C TYR A 66 8.63 -23.27 -14.49
N ARG A 67 9.06 -23.72 -15.68
CA ARG A 67 8.57 -24.93 -16.34
C ARG A 67 9.71 -25.94 -16.40
N ILE A 68 9.40 -27.24 -16.39
CA ILE A 68 10.40 -28.32 -16.42
C ILE A 68 11.39 -28.09 -17.57
N GLY A 69 12.61 -27.65 -17.23
CA GLY A 69 13.71 -27.42 -18.16
C GLY A 69 13.77 -26.05 -18.83
N GLN A 70 12.86 -25.11 -18.51
CA GLN A 70 12.85 -23.77 -19.10
C GLN A 70 12.25 -22.75 -18.13
N ASP A 71 12.91 -21.60 -18.01
CA ASP A 71 12.41 -20.45 -17.28
C ASP A 71 11.72 -19.49 -18.24
N ASP A 72 10.45 -19.21 -17.98
CA ASP A 72 9.69 -18.17 -18.69
C ASP A 72 9.69 -16.88 -17.86
N TYR A 73 9.98 -15.76 -18.50
CA TYR A 73 9.96 -14.45 -17.87
C TYR A 73 8.83 -13.61 -18.45
N PHE A 74 8.07 -13.00 -17.55
CA PHE A 74 6.98 -12.09 -17.89
C PHE A 74 7.23 -10.74 -17.22
N ARG A 75 6.92 -9.67 -17.93
CA ARG A 75 6.95 -8.32 -17.42
C ARG A 75 5.54 -7.78 -17.36
N LEU A 76 5.10 -7.42 -16.16
CA LEU A 76 3.87 -6.67 -15.93
C LEU A 76 4.24 -5.19 -15.81
N ARG A 77 3.65 -4.35 -16.65
CA ARG A 77 3.67 -2.90 -16.53
C ARG A 77 2.29 -2.43 -16.12
N GLU A 78 2.22 -1.78 -14.99
CA GLU A 78 0.98 -1.25 -14.46
C GLU A 78 1.04 0.26 -14.36
N ARG A 79 0.00 0.94 -14.86
CA ARG A 79 -0.16 2.38 -14.66
C ARG A 79 -1.50 2.65 -14.04
N GLU A 80 -1.48 3.35 -12.92
CA GLU A 80 -2.65 3.72 -12.15
C GLU A 80 -2.76 5.24 -12.07
N LEU A 81 -3.84 5.80 -12.61
CA LEU A 81 -4.20 7.20 -12.50
C LEU A 81 -5.43 7.33 -11.62
N GLY A 82 -5.31 8.04 -10.50
CA GLY A 82 -6.38 8.03 -9.52
C GLY A 82 -6.52 9.29 -8.69
N MET A 83 -7.61 9.28 -7.93
CA MET A 83 -7.93 10.27 -6.91
C MET A 83 -8.21 9.55 -5.59
N LEU A 84 -7.82 10.20 -4.50
CA LEU A 84 -8.02 9.72 -3.15
C LEU A 84 -8.84 10.75 -2.38
N PHE A 85 -9.84 10.32 -1.64
CA PHE A 85 -10.56 11.09 -0.66
C PHE A 85 -10.39 10.46 0.72
N ILE A 86 -10.13 11.29 1.75
CA ILE A 86 -9.99 10.86 3.14
C ILE A 86 -10.88 11.75 4.01
N TYR A 87 -11.58 11.13 4.94
CA TYR A 87 -12.35 11.81 5.96
C TYR A 87 -12.15 11.11 7.31
N ARG A 88 -11.77 11.87 8.36
CA ARG A 88 -11.52 11.36 9.70
C ARG A 88 -12.37 12.12 10.71
N TYR A 89 -13.17 11.39 11.46
CA TYR A 89 -14.01 11.98 12.50
C TYR A 89 -13.60 11.46 13.88
N PRO A 90 -13.02 12.30 14.76
CA PRO A 90 -12.66 11.91 16.11
C PRO A 90 -13.89 11.96 17.03
N PHE A 91 -14.22 10.84 17.67
CA PHE A 91 -15.21 10.78 18.74
C PHE A 91 -14.60 11.25 20.07
N SER A 92 -13.32 10.89 20.30
CA SER A 92 -12.55 11.27 21.47
C SER A 92 -11.09 11.51 21.09
N ARG A 93 -10.22 11.78 22.09
CA ARG A 93 -8.77 11.88 21.87
C ARG A 93 -8.15 10.57 21.35
N PHE A 94 -8.79 9.45 21.64
CA PHE A 94 -8.24 8.14 21.40
C PHE A 94 -9.00 7.35 20.33
N THR A 95 -10.21 7.79 19.97
CA THR A 95 -11.12 7.03 19.11
C THR A 95 -11.56 7.87 17.94
N ARG A 96 -11.42 7.33 16.73
CA ARG A 96 -11.90 7.96 15.50
C ARG A 96 -12.40 6.96 14.50
N LEU A 97 -13.26 7.42 13.62
CA LEU A 97 -13.68 6.73 12.41
C LEU A 97 -12.95 7.37 11.23
N GLU A 98 -12.40 6.55 10.38
CA GLU A 98 -11.76 6.97 9.14
C GLU A 98 -12.54 6.41 7.97
N PHE A 99 -12.90 7.26 7.03
CA PHE A 99 -13.43 6.88 5.72
C PHE A 99 -12.43 7.28 4.68
N ASP A 100 -12.08 6.37 3.79
CA ASP A 100 -11.31 6.67 2.59
C ASP A 100 -12.01 6.12 1.35
N SER A 101 -11.77 6.71 0.21
CA SER A 101 -12.21 6.18 -1.07
C SER A 101 -11.22 6.51 -2.15
N GLN A 102 -10.85 5.52 -2.91
CA GLN A 102 -10.01 5.65 -4.10
C GLN A 102 -10.89 5.49 -5.34
N LEU A 103 -10.70 6.37 -6.30
CA LEU A 103 -11.25 6.24 -7.65
C LEU A 103 -10.07 6.24 -8.61
N TYR A 104 -9.84 5.14 -9.30
CA TYR A 104 -8.70 5.03 -10.18
C TYR A 104 -9.00 4.27 -11.47
N TYR A 105 -8.26 4.64 -12.48
CA TYR A 105 -8.13 3.93 -13.75
C TYR A 105 -6.81 3.21 -13.77
N VAL A 106 -6.84 1.90 -13.96
CA VAL A 106 -5.65 1.06 -14.05
C VAL A 106 -5.53 0.49 -15.45
N LYS A 107 -4.29 0.47 -15.95
CA LYS A 107 -3.90 -0.16 -17.20
C LYS A 107 -2.77 -1.12 -16.93
N GLN A 108 -3.01 -2.39 -17.24
CA GLN A 108 -2.04 -3.47 -17.10
C GLN A 108 -1.62 -3.96 -18.48
N GLU A 109 -0.33 -4.08 -18.69
CA GLU A 109 0.26 -4.60 -19.92
C GLU A 109 1.22 -5.75 -19.58
N TRP A 110 0.94 -6.92 -20.09
CA TRP A 110 1.76 -8.10 -19.92
C TRP A 110 2.62 -8.34 -21.16
N ASP A 111 3.94 -8.37 -20.97
CA ASP A 111 4.90 -8.71 -22.01
C ASP A 111 5.59 -10.03 -21.63
N TYR A 112 5.71 -10.92 -22.59
CA TYR A 112 6.56 -12.11 -22.47
C TYR A 112 7.99 -11.75 -22.89
N LEU A 113 8.96 -12.07 -22.06
CA LEU A 113 10.39 -11.88 -22.34
C LEU A 113 10.99 -13.23 -22.78
N ALA A 114 11.18 -13.40 -24.08
CA ALA A 114 11.83 -14.61 -24.61
C ALA A 114 13.29 -14.68 -24.12
N PRO A 115 13.80 -15.89 -23.77
CA PRO A 115 15.24 -16.10 -23.56
C PRO A 115 16.00 -15.71 -24.81
N GLU A 116 17.22 -15.12 -24.66
CA GLU A 116 18.04 -14.65 -25.78
C GLU A 116 18.39 -15.72 -26.81
N ASP A 117 18.35 -17.01 -26.45
CA ASP A 117 18.75 -18.14 -27.25
C ASP A 117 17.61 -18.79 -28.08
N VAL A 118 16.39 -18.24 -28.05
CA VAL A 118 15.25 -18.83 -28.76
C VAL A 118 14.88 -18.00 -30.00
N PRO A 119 14.88 -18.60 -31.23
CA PRO A 119 14.49 -17.87 -32.43
C PRO A 119 13.05 -17.31 -32.31
N THR A 120 12.91 -16.00 -32.49
CA THR A 120 11.64 -15.28 -32.31
C THR A 120 10.63 -15.45 -33.45
N GLU A 121 10.93 -16.22 -34.48
CA GLU A 121 10.12 -16.30 -35.71
C GLU A 121 8.71 -16.91 -35.54
N ASN A 122 8.42 -17.58 -34.40
CA ASN A 122 7.13 -18.23 -34.16
C ASN A 122 6.41 -17.80 -32.87
N TRP A 123 6.84 -16.72 -32.21
CA TRP A 123 6.25 -16.26 -30.97
C TRP A 123 5.25 -15.17 -31.28
N GLN A 124 3.97 -15.50 -31.30
CA GLN A 124 2.91 -14.53 -31.11
C GLN A 124 3.03 -14.09 -29.64
N MET A 125 3.60 -12.90 -29.42
CA MET A 125 3.52 -12.21 -28.14
C MET A 125 2.04 -11.93 -27.89
N ASP A 126 1.41 -12.70 -27.03
CA ASP A 126 0.12 -12.35 -26.47
C ASP A 126 0.37 -11.20 -25.47
N ILE A 127 0.39 -9.98 -26.02
CA ILE A 127 0.37 -8.76 -25.19
C ILE A 127 -1.08 -8.61 -24.75
N SER A 128 -1.42 -9.10 -23.58
CA SER A 128 -2.72 -8.79 -23.02
C SER A 128 -2.67 -7.37 -22.43
N LYS A 129 -3.61 -6.55 -22.85
CA LYS A 129 -3.84 -5.20 -22.30
C LYS A 129 -5.18 -5.21 -21.60
N GLU A 130 -5.12 -5.04 -20.30
CA GLU A 130 -6.31 -4.98 -19.48
C GLU A 130 -6.43 -3.57 -18.91
N THR A 131 -7.66 -3.06 -18.91
CA THR A 131 -7.96 -1.76 -18.32
C THR A 131 -9.19 -1.88 -17.45
N ASP A 132 -9.15 -1.24 -16.30
CA ASP A 132 -10.31 -1.19 -15.41
C ASP A 132 -10.46 0.20 -14.79
N THR A 133 -11.68 0.50 -14.35
CA THR A 133 -11.99 1.68 -13.55
C THR A 133 -12.61 1.20 -12.26
N VAL A 134 -11.97 1.55 -11.16
CA VAL A 134 -12.27 1.02 -9.83
C VAL A 134 -12.63 2.15 -8.88
N ILE A 135 -13.66 1.95 -8.07
CA ILE A 135 -13.94 2.73 -6.88
C ILE A 135 -13.82 1.82 -5.67
N ALA A 136 -12.99 2.20 -4.70
CA ALA A 136 -12.67 1.37 -3.54
C ALA A 136 -12.88 2.13 -2.22
N PRO A 137 -14.14 2.27 -1.73
CA PRO A 137 -14.40 2.82 -0.41
C PRO A 137 -13.93 1.90 0.69
N GLY A 138 -13.35 2.51 1.73
CA GLY A 138 -12.89 1.88 2.95
C GLY A 138 -13.43 2.60 4.18
N LEU A 139 -13.69 1.85 5.24
CA LEU A 139 -14.11 2.35 6.54
C LEU A 139 -13.24 1.71 7.61
N ALA A 140 -12.56 2.53 8.41
CA ALA A 140 -11.73 2.05 9.50
C ALA A 140 -12.16 2.62 10.84
N PHE A 141 -12.19 1.78 11.85
CA PHE A 141 -12.30 2.17 13.26
C PHE A 141 -10.90 2.15 13.86
N VAL A 142 -10.54 3.26 14.51
CA VAL A 142 -9.22 3.43 15.14
C VAL A 142 -9.40 3.79 16.61
N PHE A 143 -8.73 3.03 17.46
CA PHE A 143 -8.51 3.37 18.87
C PHE A 143 -7.01 3.39 19.11
N ASP A 144 -6.49 4.48 19.68
CA ASP A 144 -5.06 4.63 19.96
C ASP A 144 -4.86 5.47 21.22
N ASN A 145 -4.52 4.82 22.33
CA ASN A 145 -4.14 5.47 23.57
C ASN A 145 -2.68 5.18 23.96
N ALA A 146 -1.87 4.74 22.97
CA ALA A 146 -0.47 4.46 23.20
C ALA A 146 0.30 5.73 23.58
N LEU A 147 1.05 5.63 24.67
CA LEU A 147 1.96 6.67 25.13
C LEU A 147 3.37 6.34 24.64
N PHE A 148 4.01 7.33 24.04
CA PHE A 148 5.36 7.22 23.50
C PHE A 148 6.37 7.88 24.40
N GLY A 149 7.49 7.19 24.66
CA GLY A 149 8.69 7.75 25.26
C GLY A 149 9.70 8.16 24.18
N SER A 150 10.92 8.47 24.59
CA SER A 150 12.02 8.86 23.69
C SER A 150 12.47 7.72 22.75
N THR A 151 12.28 6.48 23.15
CA THR A 151 12.76 5.28 22.43
C THR A 151 11.67 4.50 21.72
N GLY A 152 10.40 4.84 21.95
CA GLY A 152 9.26 4.12 21.34
C GLY A 152 8.01 4.10 22.22
N PRO A 153 7.02 3.29 21.86
CA PRO A 153 5.79 3.15 22.64
C PRO A 153 6.07 2.45 23.97
N MET A 154 5.53 3.01 25.05
CA MET A 154 5.74 2.52 26.40
C MET A 154 4.54 1.76 26.94
N VAL A 155 3.35 2.38 26.90
CA VAL A 155 2.14 1.85 27.53
C VAL A 155 0.94 2.19 26.66
N GLY A 156 -0.02 1.28 26.60
CA GLY A 156 -1.30 1.52 25.96
C GLY A 156 -1.63 0.49 24.89
N TRP A 157 -2.69 0.80 24.18
CA TRP A 157 -3.25 -0.07 23.16
C TRP A 157 -3.44 0.72 21.88
N ARG A 158 -3.23 0.03 20.75
CA ARG A 158 -3.63 0.50 19.43
C ARG A 158 -4.47 -0.58 18.76
N TYR A 159 -5.61 -0.18 18.27
CA TYR A 159 -6.55 -1.01 17.53
C TYR A 159 -6.88 -0.30 16.23
N TYR A 160 -6.72 -0.99 15.11
CA TYR A 160 -7.10 -0.55 13.79
C TYR A 160 -7.85 -1.67 13.08
N TYR A 161 -9.09 -1.41 12.66
CA TYR A 161 -9.87 -2.35 11.90
C TYR A 161 -10.43 -1.68 10.67
N LEU A 162 -10.09 -2.20 9.49
CA LEU A 162 -10.48 -1.70 8.18
C LEU A 162 -11.37 -2.71 7.47
N ILE A 163 -12.44 -2.21 6.88
CA ILE A 163 -13.26 -2.90 5.88
C ILE A 163 -13.15 -2.11 4.59
N ARG A 164 -12.81 -2.76 3.48
CA ARG A 164 -12.76 -2.13 2.16
C ARG A 164 -13.47 -2.99 1.13
N LYS A 165 -14.26 -2.37 0.26
CA LYS A 165 -14.89 -3.02 -0.88
C LYS A 165 -14.48 -2.28 -2.15
N SER A 166 -13.98 -2.99 -3.15
CA SER A 166 -13.82 -2.44 -4.49
C SER A 166 -15.05 -2.75 -5.36
N PHE A 167 -15.35 -1.82 -6.24
CA PHE A 167 -16.32 -1.95 -7.30
C PHE A 167 -15.60 -1.59 -8.59
N ALA A 168 -15.41 -2.57 -9.45
CA ALA A 168 -14.72 -2.43 -10.71
C ALA A 168 -15.68 -2.75 -11.86
N LYS A 169 -15.37 -2.21 -13.04
CA LYS A 169 -16.16 -2.48 -14.23
C LYS A 169 -15.92 -3.90 -14.74
N ASN A 170 -14.67 -4.37 -14.61
CA ASN A 170 -14.26 -5.69 -15.08
C ASN A 170 -13.95 -6.60 -13.88
N GLU A 171 -12.70 -6.97 -13.64
CA GLU A 171 -12.32 -8.07 -12.74
C GLU A 171 -11.80 -7.64 -11.36
N LEU A 172 -11.47 -6.35 -11.16
CA LEU A 172 -10.83 -5.88 -9.92
C LEU A 172 -11.81 -5.73 -8.75
N ASN A 173 -12.70 -6.70 -8.57
CA ASN A 173 -13.68 -6.74 -7.50
C ASN A 173 -13.16 -7.54 -6.31
N TYR A 174 -13.00 -6.88 -5.15
CA TYR A 174 -12.57 -7.53 -3.91
C TYR A 174 -13.28 -6.97 -2.69
N PHE A 175 -13.22 -7.75 -1.60
CA PHE A 175 -13.64 -7.36 -0.27
C PHE A 175 -12.56 -7.71 0.74
N THR A 176 -12.02 -6.70 1.42
CA THR A 176 -10.91 -6.83 2.35
C THR A 176 -11.33 -6.47 3.76
N ASN A 177 -10.92 -7.30 4.72
CA ASN A 177 -10.93 -7.02 6.15
C ASN A 177 -9.49 -7.05 6.65
N TYR A 178 -9.11 -6.04 7.44
CA TYR A 178 -7.76 -5.94 7.98
C TYR A 178 -7.80 -5.48 9.43
N LEU A 179 -7.04 -6.13 10.29
CA LEU A 179 -6.94 -5.88 11.72
C LEU A 179 -5.47 -5.71 12.11
N ASP A 180 -5.15 -4.65 12.85
CA ASP A 180 -3.85 -4.45 13.53
C ASP A 180 -4.12 -4.12 14.99
N LEU A 181 -3.74 -5.03 15.88
CA LEU A 181 -3.81 -4.90 17.32
C LEU A 181 -2.41 -4.76 17.89
N ARG A 182 -2.18 -3.78 18.73
CA ARG A 182 -0.91 -3.59 19.44
C ARG A 182 -1.18 -3.30 20.90
N CYS A 183 -0.36 -3.90 21.76
CA CYS A 183 -0.40 -3.69 23.20
C CYS A 183 1.02 -3.41 23.69
N TYR A 184 1.16 -2.39 24.50
CA TYR A 184 2.43 -1.96 25.06
C TYR A 184 2.34 -1.94 26.58
N ASN A 185 3.31 -2.58 27.25
CA ASN A 185 3.43 -2.61 28.68
C ASN A 185 4.84 -2.23 29.11
N PHE A 186 4.93 -1.25 29.97
CA PHE A 186 6.20 -0.79 30.54
C PHE A 186 6.33 -1.29 31.97
N PHE A 187 7.41 -1.99 32.29
CA PHE A 187 7.64 -2.53 33.62
C PHE A 187 9.07 -2.28 34.10
N GLU A 188 9.23 -2.27 35.42
CA GLU A 188 10.51 -2.02 36.11
C GLU A 188 11.25 -0.77 35.67
N LYS A 189 10.58 0.23 35.08
CA LYS A 189 11.14 1.48 34.57
C LYS A 189 12.25 1.32 33.54
N ARG A 190 12.44 0.14 32.97
CA ARG A 190 13.51 -0.19 32.02
C ARG A 190 13.05 -0.95 30.79
N TYR A 191 12.03 -1.77 30.93
CA TYR A 191 11.63 -2.68 29.88
C TYR A 191 10.27 -2.31 29.30
N SER A 192 10.16 -2.32 28.00
CA SER A 192 8.90 -2.16 27.29
C SER A 192 8.60 -3.44 26.52
N LEU A 193 7.52 -4.12 26.87
CA LEU A 193 7.05 -5.30 26.19
C LEU A 193 5.96 -4.88 25.19
N ALA A 194 6.19 -5.17 23.92
CA ALA A 194 5.27 -4.89 22.83
C ALA A 194 4.72 -6.20 22.25
N PHE A 195 3.41 -6.28 22.15
CA PHE A 195 2.72 -7.34 21.43
C PHE A 195 1.99 -6.76 20.22
N ARG A 196 2.06 -7.46 19.10
CA ARG A 196 1.32 -7.13 17.89
C ARG A 196 0.64 -8.37 17.34
N LEU A 197 -0.63 -8.20 16.96
CA LEU A 197 -1.37 -9.16 16.14
C LEU A 197 -1.88 -8.42 14.91
N ASN A 198 -1.50 -8.91 13.74
CA ASN A 198 -1.92 -8.38 12.46
C ASN A 198 -2.62 -9.48 11.69
N ALA A 199 -3.82 -9.24 11.19
CA ALA A 199 -4.59 -10.21 10.44
C ALA A 199 -5.29 -9.55 9.25
N GLY A 200 -5.30 -10.22 8.12
CA GLY A 200 -5.95 -9.76 6.91
C GLY A 200 -6.61 -10.90 6.15
N ILE A 201 -7.73 -10.61 5.54
CA ILE A 201 -8.39 -11.50 4.60
C ILE A 201 -9.00 -10.67 3.46
N SER A 202 -8.71 -11.06 2.24
CA SER A 202 -9.31 -10.51 1.05
C SER A 202 -9.97 -11.61 0.23
N THR A 203 -11.13 -11.31 -0.34
CA THR A 203 -11.94 -12.24 -1.13
C THR A 203 -12.52 -11.51 -2.33
N GLY A 204 -12.87 -12.21 -3.39
CA GLY A 204 -13.46 -11.63 -4.61
C GLY A 204 -12.89 -12.26 -5.87
N GLU A 205 -13.08 -11.61 -7.00
CA GLU A 205 -12.56 -12.04 -8.31
C GLU A 205 -11.04 -11.79 -8.41
N SER A 206 -10.59 -10.64 -7.89
CA SER A 206 -9.17 -10.27 -7.80
C SER A 206 -8.83 -9.83 -6.38
N PRO A 207 -8.65 -10.77 -5.43
CA PRO A 207 -8.41 -10.46 -4.03
C PRO A 207 -7.13 -9.65 -3.86
N GLN A 208 -7.17 -8.67 -2.95
CA GLN A 208 -5.98 -7.94 -2.54
C GLN A 208 -4.97 -8.87 -1.86
N ARG A 209 -3.71 -8.77 -2.22
CA ARG A 209 -2.65 -9.57 -1.59
C ARG A 209 -2.01 -8.81 -0.46
N PHE A 210 -1.73 -9.52 0.62
CA PHE A 210 -0.97 -9.03 1.76
C PHE A 210 0.45 -9.53 1.62
N THR A 211 1.42 -8.64 1.76
CA THR A 211 2.84 -8.98 1.69
C THR A 211 3.43 -9.02 3.09
N LEU A 212 4.10 -10.10 3.42
CA LEU A 212 4.97 -10.23 4.58
C LEU A 212 6.41 -10.07 4.12
N ASP A 213 7.04 -8.97 4.50
CA ASP A 213 8.42 -8.66 4.19
C ASP A 213 9.30 -8.66 5.45
N GLY A 214 10.62 -8.56 5.26
CA GLY A 214 11.57 -8.53 6.38
C GLY A 214 11.58 -7.23 7.16
N LEU A 215 11.06 -6.14 6.61
CA LEU A 215 11.09 -4.82 7.25
C LEU A 215 9.88 -4.59 8.15
N TYR A 216 8.67 -4.93 7.68
CA TYR A 216 7.41 -4.65 8.38
C TYR A 216 6.69 -5.89 8.90
N GLY A 217 7.14 -7.08 8.50
CA GLY A 217 6.56 -8.36 8.83
C GLY A 217 7.43 -9.22 9.74
N VAL A 218 8.17 -10.14 9.18
CA VAL A 218 9.00 -11.11 9.90
C VAL A 218 10.47 -10.73 9.74
N ARG A 219 11.13 -10.34 10.82
CA ARG A 219 12.56 -9.99 10.79
C ARG A 219 13.40 -11.15 10.23
N ALA A 220 14.37 -10.83 9.39
CA ALA A 220 15.23 -11.77 8.68
C ALA A 220 14.54 -12.63 7.61
N LEU A 221 13.35 -12.28 7.16
CA LEU A 221 12.78 -12.84 5.96
C LEU A 221 13.54 -12.29 4.74
N ASN A 222 14.10 -13.17 3.93
CA ASN A 222 14.89 -12.77 2.75
C ASN A 222 14.06 -12.69 1.47
N GLU A 223 12.84 -13.23 1.50
CA GLU A 223 11.91 -13.24 0.37
C GLU A 223 10.54 -12.75 0.84
N ASP A 224 9.88 -11.97 0.01
CA ASP A 224 8.52 -11.51 0.28
C ASP A 224 7.54 -12.67 0.09
N ILE A 225 6.62 -12.81 1.04
CA ILE A 225 5.56 -13.82 1.01
C ILE A 225 4.23 -13.11 0.81
N ASP A 226 3.58 -13.39 -0.31
CA ASP A 226 2.29 -12.83 -0.65
C ASP A 226 1.15 -13.81 -0.46
N GLY A 227 0.01 -13.33 0.04
CA GLY A 227 -1.18 -14.14 0.21
C GLY A 227 -2.45 -13.33 0.35
N GLU A 228 -3.59 -13.93 0.02
CA GLU A 228 -4.92 -13.34 0.20
C GLU A 228 -5.39 -13.35 1.67
N ARG A 229 -4.68 -14.11 2.51
CA ARG A 229 -4.92 -14.22 3.94
C ARG A 229 -3.61 -14.14 4.69
N MET A 230 -3.61 -13.37 5.75
CA MET A 230 -2.42 -13.13 6.56
C MET A 230 -2.77 -13.18 8.04
N ILE A 231 -1.91 -13.80 8.83
CA ILE A 231 -1.88 -13.66 10.29
C ILE A 231 -0.42 -13.54 10.71
N LEU A 232 -0.10 -12.47 11.42
CA LEU A 232 1.23 -12.21 11.96
C LEU A 232 1.11 -11.89 13.45
N GLY A 233 1.83 -12.60 14.29
CA GLY A 233 2.00 -12.30 15.71
C GLY A 233 3.45 -11.96 16.02
N SER A 234 3.71 -10.92 16.80
CA SER A 234 5.04 -10.60 17.32
C SER A 234 5.00 -10.20 18.79
N ALA A 235 6.08 -10.53 19.49
CA ALA A 235 6.36 -10.09 20.84
C ALA A 235 7.80 -9.57 20.90
N GLU A 236 7.99 -8.36 21.42
CA GLU A 236 9.28 -7.68 21.47
C GLU A 236 9.51 -7.13 22.88
N LEU A 237 10.73 -7.19 23.36
CA LEU A 237 11.20 -6.66 24.65
C LEU A 237 12.19 -5.53 24.45
#